data_d59b3be6dda705edda800c64b5b79673
#
_entry.id   d59b3be6dda705edda800c64b5b79673
#
_cell.length_a   1.000
_cell.length_b   1.000
_cell.length_c   1.000
_cell.angle_alpha   90.00
_cell.angle_beta   90.00
_cell.angle_gamma   90.00
#
_symmetry.space_group_name_H-M   'P 1'
#
loop_
_entity.id
_entity.type
_entity.pdbx_description
1 polymer ?
#
loop_
_entity_poly.entity_id
_entity_poly.type
_entity_poly.pdbx_seq_one_letter_code
_entity_poly.pdbx_strand_id
1 'polypeptide(L)' 'MKEKVNEILKKKSFCEEITPDLELREDLGFDSLNMVELMVELEDKFNIEIEESDLDPAALLTVSQIYVLVEKYTEK' A
#
# COMPACT_ATOMS: atom_id res chain seq x y z
N MET A 1 -7.28 9.24 -5.40
CA MET A 1 -6.10 8.37 -5.21
C MET A 1 -6.22 7.54 -3.93
N LYS A 2 -6.42 8.16 -2.79
CA LYS A 2 -6.54 7.44 -1.52
C LYS A 2 -7.68 6.41 -1.52
N GLU A 3 -8.78 6.73 -2.18
CA GLU A 3 -9.93 5.83 -2.26
C GLU A 3 -9.57 4.50 -2.94
N LYS A 4 -8.79 4.56 -4.01
CA LYS A 4 -8.36 3.35 -4.74
C LYS A 4 -7.39 2.53 -3.89
N VAL A 5 -6.49 3.20 -3.19
CA VAL A 5 -5.57 2.52 -2.27
C VAL A 5 -6.35 1.82 -1.17
N ASN A 6 -7.32 2.53 -0.59
CA ASN A 6 -8.14 1.97 0.47
C ASN A 6 -8.95 0.75 0.02
N GLU A 7 -9.46 0.78 -1.21
CA GLU A 7 -10.18 -0.37 -1.77
C GLU A 7 -9.30 -1.61 -1.83
N ILE A 8 -8.07 -1.44 -2.27
CA ILE A 8 -7.10 -2.53 -2.35
C ILE A 8 -6.80 -3.07 -0.95
N LEU A 9 -6.57 -2.17 0.00
CA LEU A 9 -6.26 -2.55 1.37
C LEU A 9 -7.42 -3.28 2.05
N LYS A 10 -8.64 -2.81 1.84
CA LYS A 10 -9.83 -3.46 2.38
C LYS A 10 -10.01 -4.86 1.82
N LYS A 11 -9.79 -5.01 0.52
CA LYS A 11 -9.93 -6.29 -0.16
C LYS A 11 -8.96 -7.33 0.38
N LYS A 12 -7.73 -6.91 0.71
CA LYS A 12 -6.68 -7.82 1.16
C LYS A 12 -6.68 -8.08 2.66
N SER A 13 -7.22 -7.17 3.47
CA SER A 13 -7.05 -7.22 4.92
C SER A 13 -8.30 -7.57 5.71
N PHE A 14 -9.46 -7.60 5.09
CA PHE A 14 -10.75 -7.78 5.76
C PHE A 14 -11.07 -6.65 6.75
N CYS A 15 -10.32 -5.57 6.70
CA CYS A 15 -10.57 -4.40 7.54
C CYS A 15 -11.65 -3.53 6.88
N GLU A 16 -12.70 -3.18 7.61
CA GLU A 16 -13.81 -2.41 7.06
C GLU A 16 -13.49 -0.93 6.89
N GLU A 17 -12.62 -0.42 7.73
CA GLU A 17 -12.28 0.99 7.70
C GLU A 17 -10.77 1.16 7.66
N ILE A 18 -10.28 1.86 6.64
CA ILE A 18 -8.86 2.11 6.46
C ILE A 18 -8.55 3.56 6.83
N THR A 19 -7.67 3.73 7.81
CA THR A 19 -7.21 5.05 8.25
C THR A 19 -5.70 5.15 8.06
N PRO A 20 -5.16 6.38 7.93
CA PRO A 20 -3.72 6.56 7.65
C PRO A 20 -2.78 6.03 8.73
N ASP A 21 -3.24 5.95 9.97
CA ASP A 21 -2.42 5.53 11.09
C ASP A 21 -2.37 4.02 11.31
N LEU A 22 -3.15 3.25 10.57
CA LEU A 22 -3.13 1.80 10.70
C LEU A 22 -1.79 1.24 10.27
N GLU A 23 -1.28 0.29 11.03
CA GLU A 23 -0.04 -0.41 10.71
C GLU A 23 -0.35 -1.62 9.82
N LEU A 24 0.41 -1.73 8.73
CA LEU A 24 0.15 -2.77 7.74
C LEU A 24 0.30 -4.18 8.31
N ARG A 25 1.31 -4.40 9.12
CA ARG A 25 1.55 -5.72 9.72
C ARG A 25 0.68 -5.98 10.94
N GLU A 26 0.63 -5.00 11.84
CA GLU A 26 -0.05 -5.17 13.14
C GLU A 26 -1.57 -5.08 13.00
N ASP A 27 -2.06 -4.10 12.27
CA ASP A 27 -3.49 -3.85 12.18
C ASP A 27 -4.14 -4.56 11.00
N LEU A 28 -3.46 -4.65 9.86
CA LEU A 28 -4.01 -5.26 8.67
C LEU A 28 -3.53 -6.71 8.47
N GLY A 29 -2.54 -7.13 9.23
CA GLY A 29 -2.04 -8.51 9.18
C GLY A 29 -1.27 -8.87 7.93
N PHE A 30 -0.65 -7.90 7.28
CA PHE A 30 0.14 -8.16 6.08
C PHE A 30 1.50 -8.73 6.43
N ASP A 31 1.87 -9.82 5.77
CA ASP A 31 3.22 -10.38 5.83
C ASP A 31 4.01 -9.91 4.61
N SER A 32 5.23 -10.42 4.46
CA SER A 32 6.10 -10.01 3.35
C SER A 32 5.49 -10.33 1.99
N LEU A 33 4.84 -11.47 1.86
CA LEU A 33 4.20 -11.86 0.62
C LEU A 33 3.03 -10.94 0.29
N ASN A 34 2.20 -10.62 1.29
CA ASN A 34 1.08 -9.70 1.10
C ASN A 34 1.57 -8.33 0.68
N MET A 35 2.70 -7.88 1.22
CA MET A 35 3.28 -6.59 0.85
C MET A 35 3.71 -6.57 -0.61
N VAL A 36 4.32 -7.66 -1.08
CA VAL A 36 4.71 -7.76 -2.50
C VAL A 36 3.47 -7.74 -3.39
N GLU A 37 2.44 -8.48 -3.02
CA GLU A 37 1.19 -8.50 -3.78
C GLU A 37 0.52 -7.12 -3.79
N LEU A 38 0.56 -6.42 -2.67
CA LEU A 38 0.03 -5.06 -2.58
C LEU A 38 0.75 -4.12 -3.56
N MET A 39 2.08 -4.20 -3.60
CA MET A 39 2.86 -3.35 -4.51
C MET A 39 2.51 -3.63 -5.97
N VAL A 40 2.38 -4.90 -6.33
CA VAL A 40 1.99 -5.28 -7.70
C VAL A 40 0.61 -4.74 -8.05
N GLU A 41 -0.34 -4.84 -7.14
CA GLU A 41 -1.68 -4.31 -7.38
C GLU A 41 -1.68 -2.78 -7.52
N LEU A 42 -0.88 -2.10 -6.72
CA LEU A 42 -0.76 -0.65 -6.82
C LEU A 42 -0.19 -0.23 -8.17
N GLU A 43 0.84 -0.94 -8.63
CA GLU A 43 1.43 -0.68 -9.95
C GLU A 43 0.40 -0.84 -11.06
N ASP A 44 -0.38 -1.90 -10.98
CA ASP A 44 -1.39 -2.21 -11.97
C ASP A 44 -2.55 -1.21 -11.92
N LYS A 45 -3.03 -0.90 -10.72
CA LYS A 45 -4.18 -0.02 -10.52
C LYS A 45 -3.89 1.42 -10.96
N PHE A 46 -2.69 1.91 -10.69
CA PHE A 46 -2.30 3.28 -11.01
C PHE A 46 -1.46 3.40 -12.28
N ASN A 47 -1.18 2.27 -12.91
CA ASN A 47 -0.35 2.23 -14.12
C ASN A 47 1.01 2.90 -13.88
N ILE A 48 1.66 2.50 -12.81
CA ILE A 48 2.98 3.02 -12.42
C ILE A 48 3.96 1.86 -12.26
N GLU A 49 5.24 2.19 -12.26
CA GLU A 49 6.29 1.21 -12.05
C GLU A 49 7.10 1.66 -10.83
N ILE A 50 6.97 0.93 -9.72
CA ILE A 50 7.64 1.26 -8.47
C ILE A 50 9.04 0.66 -8.46
N GLU A 51 10.05 1.50 -8.16
CA GLU A 51 11.43 1.05 -8.11
C GLU A 51 11.67 0.11 -6.92
N GLU A 52 12.61 -0.83 -7.08
CA GLU A 52 12.94 -1.79 -6.02
C GLU A 52 13.34 -1.10 -4.71
N SER A 53 14.02 0.03 -4.79
CA SER A 53 14.44 0.76 -3.60
C SER A 53 13.26 1.25 -2.77
N ASP A 54 12.10 1.42 -3.38
CA ASP A 54 10.88 1.84 -2.69
C ASP A 54 10.01 0.66 -2.26
N LEU A 55 10.38 -0.56 -2.61
CA LEU A 55 9.61 -1.76 -2.29
C LEU A 55 10.06 -2.44 -0.99
N ASP A 56 10.76 -1.74 -0.12
CA ASP A 56 11.24 -2.31 1.13
C ASP A 56 10.09 -2.43 2.14
N PRO A 57 9.64 -3.66 2.45
CA PRO A 57 8.54 -3.85 3.40
C PRO A 57 8.87 -3.36 4.81
N ALA A 58 10.15 -3.31 5.14
CA ALA A 58 10.58 -2.83 6.46
C ALA A 58 10.40 -1.32 6.60
N ALA A 59 10.42 -0.59 5.48
CA ALA A 59 10.24 0.85 5.48
C ALA A 59 8.77 1.26 5.37
N LEU A 60 7.91 0.38 4.86
CA LEU A 60 6.49 0.65 4.68
C LEU A 60 5.70 0.07 5.85
N LEU A 61 5.52 0.86 6.88
CA LEU A 61 4.91 0.41 8.13
C LEU A 61 3.44 0.77 8.27
N THR A 62 3.01 1.89 7.70
CA THR A 62 1.66 2.40 7.88
C THR A 62 0.96 2.68 6.56
N VAL A 63 -0.37 2.80 6.63
CA VAL A 63 -1.20 3.15 5.45
C VAL A 63 -0.77 4.49 4.87
N SER A 64 -0.45 5.47 5.72
CA SER A 64 -0.03 6.79 5.25
C SER A 64 1.24 6.73 4.40
N GLN A 65 2.13 5.80 4.69
CA GLN A 65 3.35 5.62 3.89
C GLN A 65 3.03 5.07 2.51
N ILE A 66 2.00 4.23 2.40
CA ILE A 66 1.52 3.75 1.11
C ILE A 66 0.97 4.93 0.28
N TYR A 67 0.22 5.83 0.91
CA TYR A 67 -0.28 7.02 0.22
C TYR A 67 0.86 7.87 -0.32
N VAL A 68 1.88 8.12 0.50
CA VAL A 68 3.04 8.91 0.10
C VAL A 68 3.77 8.23 -1.07
N LEU A 69 3.94 6.92 -0.99
CA LEU A 69 4.58 6.16 -2.06
C LEU A 69 3.84 6.30 -3.39
N VAL A 70 2.52 6.11 -3.37
CA VAL A 70 1.71 6.23 -4.59
C VAL A 70 1.74 7.65 -5.14
N GLU A 71 1.65 8.65 -4.26
CA GLU A 71 1.73 10.06 -4.68
C GLU A 71 3.04 10.37 -5.38
N LYS A 72 4.13 9.83 -4.89
CA LYS A 72 5.46 10.02 -5.50
C LYS A 72 5.49 9.61 -6.97
N TYR A 73 4.76 8.57 -7.32
CA TYR A 73 4.76 8.03 -8.68
C TYR A 73 3.61 8.57 -9.55
N THR A 74 2.58 9.11 -8.94
CA THR A 74 1.42 9.62 -9.69
C THR A 74 1.43 11.13 -9.88
N GLU A 75 2.10 11.86 -8.99
CA GLU A 75 2.24 13.31 -9.10
C GLU A 75 3.55 13.65 -9.79
N LYS A 76 3.48 13.97 -11.06
CA LYS A 76 4.64 14.41 -11.83
C LYS A 76 4.38 15.74 -12.47
#